data_063e1000015e2b91a068b0f0bb8b5f61
#
_entry.id   063e1000015e2b91a068b0f0bb8b5f61
#
_cell.length_a   1.000
_cell.length_b   1.000
_cell.length_c   1.000
_cell.angle_alpha   90.00
_cell.angle_beta   90.00
_cell.angle_gamma   90.00
#
_symmetry.space_group_name_H-M   'P 1'
#
loop_
_entity.id
_entity.type
_entity.pdbx_description
1 polymer ?
#
loop_
_entity_poly.entity_id
_entity_poly.type
_entity_poly.pdbx_seq_one_letter_code
_entity_poly.pdbx_strand_id
1 'polypeptide(L)'
;MSNSLKIAVFGGGSWATAIVKMLLENLDEVGWYMRSSYAIEYIKRNKHNPNYISSIEFKPEKLFLSNDINEVVKYADYLIFAIPSAFLKDELDKITESFDGKVIFSAIK
;
A
#
# COMPACT_ATOMS: atom_id res chain seq x y z
N MET A 1 1.44 -1.66 23.23
CA MET A 1 1.78 -1.28 22.95
C MET A 1 1.99 -0.81 22.04
N SER A 2 1.75 -0.38 22.07
CA SER A 2 1.88 0.29 21.36
C SER A 2 2.85 0.48 20.44
N ASN A 3 3.60 0.25 20.21
CA ASN A 3 4.67 0.21 19.32
C ASN A 3 4.39 -0.47 18.04
N SER A 4 3.19 -0.31 17.57
CA SER A 4 2.83 -0.89 16.31
C SER A 4 3.56 -0.16 15.21
N LEU A 5 4.40 -0.88 14.53
CA LEU A 5 5.08 -0.37 13.37
C LEU A 5 4.05 -0.24 12.25
N LYS A 6 3.93 0.96 11.69
CA LYS A 6 2.99 1.20 10.60
C LYS A 6 3.71 1.29 9.29
N ILE A 7 3.54 0.27 8.46
CA ILE A 7 4.15 0.18 7.15
C ILE A 7 3.06 0.29 6.10
N ALA A 8 3.32 1.05 5.06
CA ALA A 8 2.40 1.15 3.94
C ALA A 8 3.12 0.85 2.63
N VAL A 9 2.39 0.22 1.72
CA VAL A 9 2.85 -0.06 0.37
C VAL A 9 2.10 0.84 -0.60
N PHE A 10 2.81 1.45 -1.52
CA PHE A 10 2.25 2.36 -2.51
C PHE A 10 2.33 1.72 -3.88
N GLY A 11 1.19 1.34 -4.45
CA GLY A 11 1.11 0.72 -5.76
C GLY A 11 0.10 -0.40 -5.79
N GLY A 12 -0.45 -0.68 -6.95
CA GLY A 12 -1.52 -1.66 -7.11
C GLY A 12 -1.18 -2.85 -7.99
N GLY A 13 0.09 -2.99 -8.38
CA GLY A 13 0.49 -4.05 -9.29
C GLY A 13 0.82 -5.36 -8.58
N SER A 14 1.30 -6.32 -9.35
CA SER A 14 1.61 -7.64 -8.81
C SER A 14 2.73 -7.60 -7.76
N TRP A 15 3.73 -6.76 -7.98
CA TRP A 15 4.85 -6.63 -7.05
C TRP A 15 4.38 -6.06 -5.71
N ALA A 16 3.57 -4.97 -5.78
CA ALA A 16 3.01 -4.39 -4.57
C ALA A 16 2.12 -5.38 -3.83
N THR A 17 1.29 -6.12 -4.57
CA THR A 17 0.41 -7.14 -3.98
C THR A 17 1.20 -8.19 -3.22
N ALA A 18 2.30 -8.67 -3.80
CA ALA A 18 3.14 -9.67 -3.16
C ALA A 18 3.79 -9.12 -1.88
N ILE A 19 4.24 -7.87 -1.92
CA ILE A 19 4.85 -7.24 -0.74
C ILE A 19 3.84 -7.12 0.39
N VAL A 20 2.61 -6.68 0.09
CA VAL A 20 1.56 -6.56 1.10
C VAL A 20 1.28 -7.91 1.74
N LYS A 21 1.17 -8.96 0.93
CA LYS A 21 0.92 -10.31 1.44
C LYS A 21 2.03 -10.74 2.40
N MET A 22 3.28 -10.51 1.99
CA MET A 22 4.43 -10.88 2.81
C MET A 22 4.43 -10.14 4.15
N LEU A 23 4.13 -8.84 4.12
CA LEU A 23 4.11 -8.05 5.35
C LEU A 23 3.01 -8.51 6.31
N LEU A 24 1.86 -8.92 5.78
CA LEU A 24 0.75 -9.36 6.62
C LEU A 24 1.03 -10.67 7.35
N GLU A 25 2.06 -11.39 6.99
CA GLU A 25 2.45 -12.59 7.72
C GLU A 25 3.03 -12.25 9.09
N ASN A 26 3.52 -11.02 9.26
CA ASN A 26 4.16 -10.63 10.51
C ASN A 26 3.54 -9.38 11.16
N LEU A 27 2.66 -8.69 10.46
CA LEU A 27 2.05 -7.47 10.94
C LEU A 27 0.54 -7.63 11.04
N ASP A 28 -0.05 -6.97 12.02
CA ASP A 28 -1.50 -7.01 12.20
C ASP A 28 -2.23 -6.10 11.23
N GLU A 29 -1.54 -5.10 10.70
CA GLU A 29 -2.15 -4.16 9.77
C GLU A 29 -1.09 -3.61 8.83
N VAL A 30 -1.48 -3.42 7.56
CA VAL A 30 -0.62 -2.81 6.54
C VAL A 30 -1.43 -1.77 5.79
N GLY A 31 -0.85 -0.59 5.58
CA GLY A 31 -1.45 0.43 4.73
C GLY A 31 -1.18 0.09 3.27
N TRP A 32 -2.12 0.41 2.41
CA TRP A 32 -1.97 0.11 0.99
C TRP A 32 -2.64 1.18 0.15
N TYR A 33 -1.83 1.93 -0.56
CA TYR A 33 -2.33 2.95 -1.47
C TYR A 33 -2.47 2.39 -2.87
N MET A 34 -3.63 2.60 -3.47
CA MET A 34 -3.90 2.27 -4.87
C MET A 34 -4.66 3.42 -5.51
N ARG A 35 -4.35 3.73 -6.77
CA ARG A 35 -5.08 4.77 -7.49
C ARG A 35 -6.52 4.39 -7.76
N SER A 36 -6.76 3.09 -7.97
CA SER A 36 -8.04 2.60 -8.43
C SER A 36 -9.01 2.36 -7.28
N SER A 37 -10.04 3.20 -7.19
CA SER A 37 -11.09 2.98 -6.21
C SER A 37 -11.83 1.67 -6.48
N TYR A 38 -11.93 1.28 -7.76
CA TYR A 38 -12.52 0.01 -8.12
C TYR A 38 -11.76 -1.16 -7.50
N ALA A 39 -10.42 -1.15 -7.61
CA ALA A 39 -9.62 -2.22 -7.06
C ALA A 39 -9.75 -2.29 -5.54
N ILE A 40 -9.79 -1.13 -4.88
CA ILE A 40 -9.96 -1.07 -3.42
C ILE A 40 -11.29 -1.71 -3.02
N GLU A 41 -12.37 -1.33 -3.66
CA GLU A 41 -13.68 -1.88 -3.35
C GLU A 41 -13.75 -3.37 -3.65
N TYR A 42 -13.09 -3.80 -4.72
CA TYR A 42 -13.05 -5.21 -5.08
C TYR A 42 -12.35 -6.03 -3.99
N ILE A 43 -11.21 -5.53 -3.49
CA ILE A 43 -10.48 -6.22 -2.41
C ILE A 43 -11.34 -6.31 -1.16
N LYS A 44 -12.04 -5.23 -0.82
CA LYS A 44 -12.89 -5.22 0.37
C LYS A 44 -14.02 -6.23 0.28
N ARG A 45 -14.56 -6.47 -0.92
CA ARG A 45 -15.66 -7.40 -1.11
C ARG A 45 -15.21 -8.82 -1.35
N ASN A 46 -14.19 -8.99 -2.17
CA ASN A 46 -13.82 -10.30 -2.71
C ASN A 46 -12.52 -10.82 -2.14
N LYS A 47 -11.80 -10.01 -1.36
CA LYS A 47 -10.56 -10.40 -0.68
C LYS A 47 -9.39 -10.70 -1.61
N HIS A 48 -9.49 -10.30 -2.87
CA HIS A 48 -8.42 -10.46 -3.87
C HIS A 48 -8.20 -9.17 -4.61
N ASN A 49 -6.98 -8.95 -5.11
CA ASN A 49 -6.72 -7.88 -6.04
C ASN A 49 -7.29 -8.31 -7.40
N PRO A 50 -8.18 -7.52 -8.00
CA PRO A 50 -8.87 -7.96 -9.23
C PRO A 50 -7.95 -8.18 -10.42
N ASN A 51 -6.79 -7.56 -10.42
CA ASN A 51 -5.90 -7.56 -11.57
C ASN A 51 -4.70 -8.49 -11.43
N TYR A 52 -4.43 -8.98 -10.23
CA TYR A 52 -3.17 -9.67 -9.98
C TYR A 52 -3.35 -10.79 -8.98
N ILE A 53 -2.77 -11.94 -9.27
CA ILE A 53 -2.58 -13.08 -8.36
C ILE A 53 -3.84 -13.40 -7.57
N SER A 54 -4.83 -13.94 -8.27
CA SER A 54 -6.13 -14.25 -7.67
C SER A 54 -6.06 -15.30 -6.57
N SER A 55 -4.95 -16.05 -6.50
CA SER A 55 -4.76 -17.04 -5.44
C SER A 55 -4.41 -16.41 -4.09
N ILE A 56 -4.01 -15.13 -4.06
CA ILE A 56 -3.70 -14.46 -2.81
C ILE A 56 -4.98 -13.86 -2.25
N GLU A 57 -5.37 -14.34 -1.07
CA GLU A 57 -6.54 -13.83 -0.36
C GLU A 57 -6.09 -12.89 0.74
N PHE A 58 -6.76 -11.75 0.86
CA PHE A 58 -6.49 -10.77 1.89
C PHE A 58 -7.62 -10.71 2.89
N LYS A 59 -7.29 -10.31 4.12
CA LYS A 59 -8.29 -10.01 5.14
C LYS A 59 -8.44 -8.49 5.18
N PRO A 60 -9.52 -7.93 4.64
CA PRO A 60 -9.66 -6.47 4.55
C PRO A 60 -9.55 -5.74 5.87
N GLU A 61 -9.93 -6.41 6.97
CA GLU A 61 -9.84 -5.79 8.30
C GLU A 61 -8.39 -5.55 8.73
N LYS A 62 -7.43 -6.17 8.03
CA LYS A 62 -6.00 -5.97 8.31
C LYS A 62 -5.36 -4.98 7.36
N LEU A 63 -6.16 -4.35 6.50
CA LEU A 63 -5.65 -3.43 5.51
C LEU A 63 -6.23 -2.04 5.72
N PHE A 64 -5.36 -1.03 5.68
CA PHE A 64 -5.78 0.35 5.56
C PHE A 64 -5.67 0.72 4.09
N LEU A 65 -6.75 0.51 3.35
CA LEU A 65 -6.80 0.76 1.91
C LEU A 65 -7.29 2.16 1.62
N SER A 66 -6.58 2.88 0.77
CA SER A 66 -6.99 4.23 0.40
C SER A 66 -6.48 4.60 -0.99
N ASN A 67 -7.24 5.43 -1.70
CA ASN A 67 -6.81 6.03 -2.96
C ASN A 67 -6.36 7.49 -2.76
N ASP A 68 -6.27 7.93 -1.52
CA ASP A 68 -5.71 9.24 -1.19
C ASP A 68 -4.28 9.04 -0.71
N ILE A 69 -3.31 9.38 -1.57
CA ILE A 69 -1.92 9.11 -1.27
C ILE A 69 -1.44 9.84 -0.01
N ASN A 70 -1.97 11.04 0.25
CA ASN A 70 -1.57 11.80 1.43
C ASN A 70 -2.07 11.16 2.71
N GLU A 71 -3.25 10.55 2.67
CA GLU A 71 -3.80 9.84 3.82
C GLU A 71 -2.89 8.67 4.20
N VAL A 72 -2.37 7.96 3.20
CA VAL A 72 -1.51 6.81 3.45
C VAL A 72 -0.12 7.25 3.91
N VAL A 73 0.41 8.35 3.34
CA VAL A 73 1.67 8.91 3.82
C VAL A 73 1.56 9.29 5.30
N LYS A 74 0.46 9.93 5.67
CA LYS A 74 0.25 10.34 7.05
C LYS A 74 0.15 9.15 7.99
N TYR A 75 -0.47 8.08 7.53
CA TYR A 75 -0.65 6.85 8.31
C TYR A 75 0.66 6.16 8.64
N ALA A 76 1.58 6.10 7.68
CA ALA A 76 2.72 5.19 7.74
C ALA A 76 3.95 5.82 8.36
N ASP A 77 4.72 5.01 9.07
CA ASP A 77 6.07 5.38 9.53
C ASP A 77 7.10 4.90 8.51
N TYR A 78 6.82 3.79 7.83
CA TYR A 78 7.68 3.21 6.81
C TYR A 78 6.88 3.12 5.50
N LEU A 79 7.42 3.71 4.45
CA LEU A 79 6.76 3.76 3.15
C LEU A 79 7.54 2.95 2.14
N ILE A 80 6.85 2.02 1.47
CA ILE A 80 7.46 1.19 0.44
C ILE A 80 6.81 1.56 -0.90
N PHE A 81 7.58 2.16 -1.80
CA PHE A 81 7.07 2.55 -3.10
C PHE A 81 7.31 1.44 -4.11
N ALA A 82 6.22 0.83 -4.57
CA ALA A 82 6.24 -0.24 -5.56
C ALA A 82 5.41 0.16 -6.78
N ILE A 83 5.58 1.41 -7.19
CA ILE A 83 4.90 1.99 -8.36
C ILE A 83 5.87 1.89 -9.54
N PRO A 84 5.41 1.45 -10.72
CA PRO A 84 6.30 1.44 -11.88
C PRO A 84 6.92 2.81 -12.13
N SER A 85 8.20 2.83 -12.50
CA SER A 85 8.94 4.07 -12.65
C SER A 85 8.27 5.05 -13.61
N ALA A 86 7.56 4.54 -14.61
CA ALA A 86 6.86 5.39 -15.58
C ALA A 86 5.78 6.25 -14.94
N PHE A 87 5.24 5.83 -13.80
CA PHE A 87 4.15 6.54 -13.12
C PHE A 87 4.58 7.18 -11.81
N LEU A 88 5.79 6.89 -11.37
CA LEU A 88 6.24 7.30 -10.04
C LEU A 88 6.23 8.80 -9.85
N LYS A 89 6.73 9.55 -10.84
CA LYS A 89 6.80 11.00 -10.72
C LYS A 89 5.42 11.61 -10.52
N ASP A 90 4.43 11.15 -11.30
CA ASP A 90 3.08 11.68 -11.20
C ASP A 90 2.46 11.39 -9.85
N GLU A 91 2.73 10.22 -9.29
CA GLU A 91 2.21 9.88 -7.98
C GLU A 91 2.90 10.66 -6.88
N LEU A 92 4.22 10.84 -6.98
CA LEU A 92 4.97 11.62 -5.99
C LEU A 92 4.54 13.08 -6.00
N ASP A 93 4.20 13.63 -7.17
CA ASP A 93 3.78 15.02 -7.30
C ASP A 93 2.47 15.28 -6.56
N LYS A 94 1.68 14.26 -6.27
CA LYS A 94 0.42 14.40 -5.53
C LYS A 94 0.64 14.52 -4.03
N ILE A 95 1.84 14.16 -3.55
CA ILE A 95 2.10 14.13 -2.11
C ILE A 95 2.38 15.53 -1.59
N THR A 96 1.57 15.95 -0.62
CA THR A 96 1.76 17.23 0.08
C THR A 96 2.10 17.03 1.55
N GLU A 97 1.93 15.80 2.07
CA GLU A 97 2.30 15.49 3.44
C GLU A 97 3.80 15.42 3.60
N SER A 98 4.28 15.76 4.79
CA SER A 98 5.72 15.73 5.08
C SER A 98 6.22 14.29 5.25
N PHE A 99 7.45 14.06 4.84
CA PHE A 99 8.15 12.80 5.10
C PHE A 99 9.00 12.84 6.37
N ASP A 100 8.90 13.92 7.14
CA ASP A 100 9.71 14.06 8.36
C ASP A 100 9.46 12.90 9.31
N GLY A 101 10.55 12.29 9.79
CA GLY A 101 10.46 11.19 10.72
C GLY A 101 10.08 9.85 10.09
N LYS A 102 9.99 9.78 8.77
CA LYS A 102 9.58 8.56 8.07
C LYS A 102 10.76 7.94 7.33
N VAL A 103 10.68 6.63 7.15
CA VAL A 103 11.69 5.88 6.39
C VAL A 103 11.05 5.45 5.07
N ILE A 104 11.78 5.69 3.98
CA ILE A 104 11.27 5.43 2.64
C ILE A 104 12.12 4.36 1.97
N PHE A 105 11.44 3.34 1.44
CA PHE A 105 12.07 2.29 0.66
C PHE A 105 11.54 2.32 -0.77
N SER A 106 12.41 2.08 -1.73
CA SER A 106 12.01 1.96 -3.13
C SER A 106 12.13 0.51 -3.56
N ALA A 107 11.02 -0.06 -4.00
CA ALA A 107 10.97 -1.42 -4.55
C ALA A 107 10.65 -1.33 -6.04
N ILE A 108 11.14 -0.32 -6.70
CA ILE A 108 10.84 0.00 -8.08
C ILE A 108 11.83 -0.67 -9.00
N LYS A 109 11.33 -1.22 -10.07
CA LYS A 109 12.17 -1.82 -11.08
C LYS A 109 12.33 -0.91 -12.28
#